data_8e41667073363ded48f400a1c3ea4cf2
#
_entry.id   8e41667073363ded48f400a1c3ea4cf2
#
_cell.length_a   1.000
_cell.length_b   1.000
_cell.length_c   1.000
_cell.angle_alpha   90.00
_cell.angle_beta   90.00
_cell.angle_gamma   90.00
#
_symmetry.space_group_name_H-M   'P 1'
#
loop_
_entity.id
_entity.type
_entity.pdbx_description
1 polymer ?
#
loop_
_entity_poly.entity_id
_entity_poly.type
_entity_poly.pdbx_seq_one_letter_code
_entity_poly.pdbx_strand_id
1 'polypeptide(L)'
;GTSLIIKLKIKKIKVIILSVWRECLLCSRYCEHVLQIGPYSNAVNTYVNDVKGLACEILDLVGEGLRLPDSHVISDFIRHDQSDSFLRFNYYPAPVDRDPPSYRIGFGEHSDPQILTVLRSNDVPGLEICLPDGSWVAVPPDPSAYYIIIGDTLEALTNGRFRGVRHRAIVSSERTRMSTMYFCAPPLDGRISPLPAMVSESKPVGYSSFTWGEYKRAAYSKRLGHNRIDLFKITSAV
;
A
#
# COMPACT_ATOMS: atom_id res chain seq x y z
N GLY A 1 -13.75 16.51 -1.12
CA GLY A 1 -13.49 15.32 -0.31
C GLY A 1 -12.16 15.45 0.39
N THR A 2 -12.17 15.41 1.70
CA THR A 2 -11.00 15.65 2.57
C THR A 2 -10.06 14.46 2.50
N SER A 3 -8.80 14.70 2.19
CA SER A 3 -7.69 13.76 2.40
C SER A 3 -7.59 13.49 3.91
N LEU A 4 -7.83 12.24 4.32
CA LEU A 4 -7.86 11.90 5.73
C LEU A 4 -6.52 11.31 6.16
N ILE A 5 -5.70 12.12 6.81
CA ILE A 5 -4.56 11.61 7.59
C ILE A 5 -5.11 11.26 8.97
N ILE A 6 -5.37 9.99 9.21
CA ILE A 6 -5.78 9.51 10.54
C ILE A 6 -4.54 9.14 11.32
N LYS A 7 -4.32 9.82 12.45
CA LYS A 7 -3.27 9.46 13.42
C LYS A 7 -3.90 8.60 14.49
N LEU A 8 -3.54 7.32 14.52
CA LEU A 8 -3.95 6.38 15.56
C LEU A 8 -2.75 6.00 16.43
N LYS A 9 -3.02 5.74 17.70
CA LYS A 9 -2.01 5.20 18.63
C LYS A 9 -2.46 3.80 19.04
N ILE A 10 -1.90 2.78 18.41
CA ILE A 10 -2.14 1.39 18.72
C ILE A 10 -0.98 0.89 19.59
N LYS A 11 -1.24 0.40 20.81
CA LYS A 11 -0.22 -0.20 21.72
C LYS A 11 1.11 0.59 21.78
N LYS A 12 1.05 1.92 21.95
CA LYS A 12 2.22 2.83 21.93
C LYS A 12 2.91 3.01 20.57
N ILE A 13 2.37 2.46 19.49
CA ILE A 13 2.85 2.67 18.12
C ILE A 13 2.10 3.83 17.48
N LYS A 14 2.85 4.73 16.84
CA LYS A 14 2.28 5.83 16.06
C LYS A 14 1.98 5.32 14.65
N VAL A 15 0.70 5.32 14.27
CA VAL A 15 0.24 4.86 12.98
C VAL A 15 -0.35 6.06 12.21
N ILE A 16 0.03 6.20 10.97
CA ILE A 16 -0.49 7.23 10.06
C ILE A 16 -1.11 6.52 8.86
N ILE A 17 -2.43 6.60 8.74
CA ILE A 17 -3.16 6.04 7.60
C ILE A 17 -3.20 7.09 6.50
N LEU A 18 -2.70 6.71 5.34
CA LEU A 18 -2.75 7.50 4.13
C LEU A 18 -3.87 6.98 3.25
N SER A 19 -4.91 7.78 3.04
CA SER A 19 -6.04 7.46 2.17
C SER A 19 -6.39 8.68 1.32
N VAL A 20 -6.43 8.50 -0.02
CA VAL A 20 -6.76 9.58 -0.96
C VAL A 20 -7.49 9.04 -2.19
N TRP A 21 -8.23 9.89 -2.87
CA TRP A 21 -9.07 9.62 -4.04
C TRP A 21 -8.35 9.93 -5.36
N ARG A 22 -8.19 8.88 -6.24
CA ARG A 22 -7.86 8.82 -7.70
C ARG A 22 -6.75 9.72 -8.28
N GLU A 23 -5.89 9.23 -9.03
CA GLU A 23 -5.40 8.72 -10.27
C GLU A 23 -3.93 9.08 -10.57
N CYS A 24 -3.22 8.23 -11.06
CA CYS A 24 -2.35 7.78 -12.12
C CYS A 24 -0.90 8.31 -12.28
N LEU A 25 0.02 7.49 -12.51
CA LEU A 25 0.92 6.98 -13.53
C LEU A 25 2.44 7.23 -13.41
N LEU A 26 3.21 6.20 -13.50
CA LEU A 26 4.46 5.82 -14.15
C LEU A 26 5.63 5.35 -13.28
N CYS A 27 6.12 4.21 -13.70
CA CYS A 27 7.16 3.40 -13.12
C CYS A 27 8.52 3.52 -13.77
N SER A 28 9.58 3.29 -13.02
CA SER A 28 10.79 2.73 -13.58
C SER A 28 11.39 1.62 -12.70
N ARG A 29 11.98 0.66 -13.39
CA ARG A 29 12.57 -0.57 -12.88
C ARG A 29 13.60 -0.32 -11.79
N TYR A 30 13.42 -0.95 -10.61
CA TYR A 30 14.54 -1.29 -9.74
C TYR A 30 14.37 -2.68 -9.14
N CYS A 31 15.47 -3.39 -9.16
CA CYS A 31 15.81 -4.76 -8.93
C CYS A 31 15.25 -5.36 -7.63
N GLU A 32 14.57 -6.51 -7.76
CA GLU A 32 14.35 -7.45 -6.66
C GLU A 32 15.70 -8.12 -6.32
N HIS A 33 16.33 -7.67 -5.25
CA HIS A 33 17.33 -8.49 -4.58
C HIS A 33 16.68 -9.22 -3.42
N VAL A 34 16.39 -10.49 -3.60
CA VAL A 34 16.17 -11.43 -2.50
C VAL A 34 17.49 -11.58 -1.77
N LEU A 35 17.66 -10.84 -0.69
CA LEU A 35 18.77 -11.02 0.23
C LEU A 35 18.56 -12.32 1.00
N GLN A 36 19.38 -13.34 0.73
CA GLN A 36 19.61 -14.43 1.69
C GLN A 36 20.34 -13.81 2.89
N ILE A 37 19.56 -13.43 3.92
CA ILE A 37 20.07 -12.75 5.09
C ILE A 37 20.50 -13.83 6.11
N GLY A 38 21.73 -14.31 6.03
CA GLY A 38 22.30 -15.28 6.95
C GLY A 38 22.10 -14.90 8.45
N PRO A 39 23.09 -14.33 9.16
CA PRO A 39 23.01 -14.12 10.62
C PRO A 39 21.93 -13.14 11.09
N TYR A 40 21.33 -12.32 10.20
CA TYR A 40 20.25 -11.37 10.52
C TYR A 40 18.85 -11.96 10.39
N SER A 41 18.72 -13.25 10.02
CA SER A 41 17.43 -13.90 9.76
C SER A 41 16.46 -13.81 10.95
N ASN A 42 16.96 -14.00 12.17
CA ASN A 42 16.11 -13.95 13.39
C ASN A 42 15.52 -12.53 13.61
N ALA A 43 16.33 -11.48 13.47
CA ALA A 43 15.85 -10.10 13.65
C ALA A 43 14.82 -9.72 12.57
N VAL A 44 15.06 -10.13 11.32
CA VAL A 44 14.13 -9.89 10.21
C VAL A 44 12.84 -10.68 10.40
N ASN A 45 12.91 -11.95 10.80
CA ASN A 45 11.74 -12.78 11.05
C ASN A 45 10.91 -12.23 12.22
N THR A 46 11.55 -11.79 13.31
CA THR A 46 10.87 -11.13 14.43
C THR A 46 10.15 -9.87 13.95
N TYR A 47 10.86 -9.01 13.21
CA TYR A 47 10.27 -7.79 12.66
C TYR A 47 9.08 -8.09 11.73
N VAL A 48 9.19 -9.08 10.85
CA VAL A 48 8.09 -9.48 9.95
C VAL A 48 6.87 -9.95 10.75
N ASN A 49 7.08 -10.78 11.78
CA ASN A 49 5.98 -11.26 12.62
C ASN A 49 5.28 -10.11 13.38
N ASP A 50 6.06 -9.18 13.94
CA ASP A 50 5.52 -8.02 14.66
C ASP A 50 4.73 -7.10 13.73
N VAL A 51 5.25 -6.81 12.53
CA VAL A 51 4.59 -5.96 11.55
C VAL A 51 3.37 -6.65 10.93
N LYS A 52 3.41 -7.97 10.71
CA LYS A 52 2.25 -8.77 10.31
C LYS A 52 1.16 -8.70 11.40
N GLY A 53 1.51 -8.84 12.67
CA GLY A 53 0.59 -8.69 13.79
C GLY A 53 -0.08 -7.31 13.81
N LEU A 54 0.72 -6.24 13.66
CA LEU A 54 0.21 -4.87 13.57
C LEU A 54 -0.74 -4.68 12.37
N ALA A 55 -0.40 -5.23 11.22
CA ALA A 55 -1.24 -5.16 10.02
C ALA A 55 -2.59 -5.87 10.23
N CYS A 56 -2.59 -7.04 10.88
CA CYS A 56 -3.82 -7.74 11.25
C CYS A 56 -4.69 -6.90 12.18
N GLU A 57 -4.13 -6.32 13.24
CA GLU A 57 -4.88 -5.44 14.17
C GLU A 57 -5.50 -4.23 13.44
N ILE A 58 -4.76 -3.62 12.50
CA ILE A 58 -5.28 -2.51 11.69
C ILE A 58 -6.44 -2.96 10.81
N LEU A 59 -6.33 -4.13 10.16
CA LEU A 59 -7.40 -4.65 9.30
C LEU A 59 -8.62 -5.09 10.10
N ASP A 60 -8.44 -5.61 11.31
CA ASP A 60 -9.54 -5.93 12.22
C ASP A 60 -10.30 -4.65 12.62
N LEU A 61 -9.58 -3.57 12.97
CA LEU A 61 -10.17 -2.24 13.23
C LEU A 61 -10.87 -1.65 11.99
N VAL A 62 -10.36 -1.92 10.80
CA VAL A 62 -11.06 -1.57 9.54
C VAL A 62 -12.37 -2.35 9.43
N GLY A 63 -12.36 -3.65 9.72
CA GLY A 63 -13.56 -4.50 9.73
C GLY A 63 -14.61 -4.00 10.72
N GLU A 64 -14.20 -3.67 11.93
CA GLU A 64 -15.08 -3.08 12.96
C GLU A 64 -15.65 -1.72 12.50
N GLY A 65 -14.80 -0.83 11.99
CA GLY A 65 -15.20 0.49 11.49
C GLY A 65 -16.14 0.42 10.28
N LEU A 66 -16.05 -0.63 9.48
CA LEU A 66 -16.97 -0.95 8.39
C LEU A 66 -18.23 -1.68 8.87
N ARG A 67 -18.30 -2.08 10.15
CA ARG A 67 -19.39 -2.87 10.74
C ARG A 67 -19.60 -4.19 10.00
N LEU A 68 -18.52 -4.86 9.65
CA LEU A 68 -18.59 -6.18 9.03
C LEU A 68 -19.12 -7.20 10.06
N PRO A 69 -19.94 -8.19 9.64
CA PRO A 69 -20.40 -9.26 10.54
C PRO A 69 -19.24 -10.05 11.19
N ASP A 70 -18.15 -10.19 10.44
CA ASP A 70 -16.87 -10.70 10.92
C ASP A 70 -15.79 -9.65 10.64
N SER A 71 -15.23 -9.08 11.70
CA SER A 71 -14.19 -8.05 11.60
C SER A 71 -12.86 -8.60 11.08
N HIS A 72 -12.65 -9.92 11.13
CA HIS A 72 -11.41 -10.58 10.76
C HIS A 72 -11.34 -10.96 9.26
N VAL A 73 -12.46 -10.90 8.54
CA VAL A 73 -12.55 -11.37 7.15
C VAL A 73 -11.48 -10.80 6.20
N ILE A 74 -10.99 -9.58 6.47
CA ILE A 74 -9.93 -8.97 5.65
C ILE A 74 -8.55 -9.40 6.14
N SER A 75 -8.33 -9.43 7.46
CA SER A 75 -7.04 -9.82 8.03
C SER A 75 -6.74 -11.31 7.85
N ASP A 76 -7.75 -12.15 7.70
CA ASP A 76 -7.58 -13.59 7.44
C ASP A 76 -6.82 -13.87 6.13
N PHE A 77 -6.93 -12.99 5.13
CA PHE A 77 -6.10 -13.09 3.93
C PHE A 77 -4.60 -13.06 4.25
N ILE A 78 -4.17 -12.24 5.21
CA ILE A 78 -2.75 -12.13 5.56
C ILE A 78 -2.34 -13.04 6.71
N ARG A 79 -3.31 -13.55 7.51
CA ARG A 79 -3.06 -14.62 8.51
C ARG A 79 -2.82 -15.96 7.84
N HIS A 80 -3.38 -16.17 6.66
CA HIS A 80 -3.26 -17.42 5.92
C HIS A 80 -1.80 -17.82 5.70
N ASP A 81 -1.49 -19.11 5.85
CA ASP A 81 -0.10 -19.63 5.72
C ASP A 81 0.49 -19.43 4.32
N GLN A 82 -0.37 -19.43 3.28
CA GLN A 82 0.03 -19.19 1.90
C GLN A 82 -0.10 -17.71 1.48
N SER A 83 -0.19 -16.78 2.46
CA SER A 83 -0.19 -15.35 2.17
C SER A 83 1.04 -14.97 1.35
N ASP A 84 0.82 -14.23 0.26
CA ASP A 84 1.88 -13.73 -0.63
C ASP A 84 2.46 -12.39 -0.14
N SER A 85 2.36 -12.15 1.18
CA SER A 85 2.93 -10.96 1.83
C SER A 85 4.45 -11.01 1.87
N PHE A 86 5.10 -9.85 1.73
CA PHE A 86 6.56 -9.78 1.70
C PHE A 86 7.12 -8.49 2.29
N LEU A 87 8.38 -8.53 2.72
CA LEU A 87 9.15 -7.40 3.20
C LEU A 87 10.05 -6.86 2.09
N ARG A 88 10.13 -5.52 1.97
CA ARG A 88 10.99 -4.83 1.00
C ARG A 88 11.77 -3.72 1.68
N PHE A 89 13.03 -3.58 1.30
CA PHE A 89 13.88 -2.45 1.67
C PHE A 89 14.18 -1.60 0.45
N ASN A 90 13.98 -0.30 0.56
CA ASN A 90 14.39 0.66 -0.46
C ASN A 90 15.49 1.55 0.07
N TYR A 91 16.51 1.75 -0.77
CA TYR A 91 17.64 2.61 -0.52
C TYR A 91 17.75 3.64 -1.64
N TYR A 92 17.68 4.91 -1.27
CA TYR A 92 17.76 6.06 -2.18
C TYR A 92 18.98 6.89 -1.78
N PRO A 93 20.15 6.67 -2.42
CA PRO A 93 21.36 7.42 -2.09
C PRO A 93 21.19 8.91 -2.43
N ALA A 94 21.80 9.77 -1.64
CA ALA A 94 21.96 11.16 -2.02
C ALA A 94 22.86 11.24 -3.28
N PRO A 95 22.58 12.13 -4.24
CA PRO A 95 23.39 12.30 -5.43
C PRO A 95 24.82 12.74 -5.06
N VAL A 96 25.81 12.18 -5.74
CA VAL A 96 27.24 12.56 -5.56
C VAL A 96 27.52 13.91 -6.23
N ASP A 97 26.86 14.18 -7.35
CA ASP A 97 27.01 15.41 -8.10
C ASP A 97 26.03 16.46 -7.60
N ARG A 98 26.58 17.62 -7.22
CA ARG A 98 25.80 18.76 -6.70
C ARG A 98 25.04 19.52 -7.77
N ASP A 99 25.09 19.08 -9.02
CA ASP A 99 24.31 19.68 -10.11
C ASP A 99 22.84 19.24 -10.04
N PRO A 100 21.91 20.11 -9.66
CA PRO A 100 20.54 19.71 -9.41
C PRO A 100 19.70 19.71 -10.69
N PRO A 101 19.10 18.61 -11.03
CA PRO A 101 17.70 18.72 -11.26
C PRO A 101 17.03 18.71 -9.89
N SER A 102 16.44 19.79 -9.52
CA SER A 102 15.79 20.04 -8.23
C SER A 102 14.69 19.05 -7.85
N TYR A 103 14.45 18.02 -8.67
CA TYR A 103 13.40 17.03 -8.49
C TYR A 103 13.76 15.71 -9.15
N ARG A 104 14.28 14.75 -8.37
CA ARG A 104 14.59 13.39 -8.87
C ARG A 104 13.60 12.38 -8.31
N ILE A 105 12.88 11.69 -9.20
CA ILE A 105 12.00 10.60 -8.83
C ILE A 105 12.86 9.36 -8.51
N GLY A 106 12.80 8.89 -7.28
CA GLY A 106 13.47 7.66 -6.82
C GLY A 106 12.60 6.44 -7.08
N PHE A 107 11.30 6.55 -6.87
CA PHE A 107 10.32 5.54 -7.24
C PHE A 107 9.08 6.24 -7.84
N GLY A 108 8.71 5.82 -9.04
CA GLY A 108 7.65 6.45 -9.82
C GLY A 108 6.28 6.35 -9.14
N GLU A 109 5.39 7.19 -9.60
CA GLU A 109 4.00 7.25 -9.18
C GLU A 109 3.27 5.93 -9.41
N HIS A 110 2.58 5.42 -8.37
CA HIS A 110 1.81 4.18 -8.41
C HIS A 110 0.84 4.09 -7.23
N SER A 111 -0.10 3.16 -7.29
CA SER A 111 -0.80 2.58 -6.15
C SER A 111 -0.24 1.19 -5.86
N ASP A 112 -0.30 0.76 -4.62
CA ASP A 112 0.10 -0.59 -4.25
C ASP A 112 -1.00 -1.60 -4.61
N PRO A 113 -0.68 -2.71 -5.30
CA PRO A 113 -1.69 -3.71 -5.66
C PRO A 113 -2.22 -4.52 -4.47
N GLN A 114 -1.48 -4.59 -3.37
CA GLN A 114 -1.79 -5.39 -2.18
C GLN A 114 -3.02 -4.86 -1.41
N ILE A 115 -3.34 -5.48 -0.26
CA ILE A 115 -4.42 -5.03 0.63
C ILE A 115 -4.02 -3.71 1.30
N LEU A 116 -2.87 -3.71 1.96
CA LEU A 116 -2.24 -2.51 2.52
C LEU A 116 -0.73 -2.67 2.58
N THR A 117 -0.04 -1.55 2.74
CA THR A 117 1.40 -1.50 2.98
C THR A 117 1.68 -0.82 4.32
N VAL A 118 2.48 -1.49 5.16
CA VAL A 118 3.01 -0.93 6.39
C VAL A 118 4.41 -0.41 6.10
N LEU A 119 4.56 0.91 6.02
CA LEU A 119 5.81 1.58 5.65
C LEU A 119 6.43 2.28 6.87
N ARG A 120 7.74 2.14 7.02
CA ARG A 120 8.57 2.94 7.92
C ARG A 120 9.75 3.51 7.16
N SER A 121 10.17 4.73 7.47
CA SER A 121 11.36 5.32 6.85
C SER A 121 12.22 6.01 7.92
N ASN A 122 13.47 6.33 7.54
CA ASN A 122 14.29 7.24 8.33
C ASN A 122 13.72 8.68 8.29
N ASP A 123 14.40 9.61 8.95
CA ASP A 123 14.04 11.02 9.09
C ASP A 123 14.28 11.88 7.82
N VAL A 124 14.47 11.22 6.67
CA VAL A 124 14.70 11.91 5.39
C VAL A 124 13.39 12.01 4.61
N PRO A 125 12.96 13.21 4.18
CA PRO A 125 11.76 13.40 3.37
C PRO A 125 11.88 12.72 2.01
N GLY A 126 10.72 12.48 1.35
CA GLY A 126 10.70 11.93 0.00
C GLY A 126 9.43 11.15 -0.34
N LEU A 127 8.61 10.75 0.64
CA LEU A 127 7.29 10.18 0.34
C LEU A 127 6.33 11.31 0.00
N GLU A 128 5.67 11.20 -1.15
CA GLU A 128 4.59 12.10 -1.55
C GLU A 128 3.35 11.30 -1.93
N ILE A 129 2.19 11.86 -1.59
CA ILE A 129 0.87 11.32 -1.96
C ILE A 129 0.17 12.29 -2.91
N CYS A 130 -0.59 11.73 -3.84
CA CYS A 130 -1.41 12.50 -4.76
C CYS A 130 -2.81 12.69 -4.18
N LEU A 131 -3.26 13.94 -4.12
CA LEU A 131 -4.61 14.29 -3.70
C LEU A 131 -5.63 14.11 -4.84
N PRO A 132 -6.95 14.14 -4.54
CA PRO A 132 -7.99 13.99 -5.56
C PRO A 132 -7.97 15.04 -6.65
N ASP A 133 -7.46 16.24 -6.36
CA ASP A 133 -7.31 17.33 -7.31
C ASP A 133 -6.06 17.19 -8.20
N GLY A 134 -5.29 16.11 -8.02
CA GLY A 134 -4.05 15.84 -8.75
C GLY A 134 -2.81 16.49 -8.14
N SER A 135 -2.95 17.30 -7.10
CA SER A 135 -1.80 17.91 -6.42
C SER A 135 -1.02 16.87 -5.60
N TRP A 136 0.30 17.10 -5.45
CA TRP A 136 1.19 16.25 -4.66
C TRP A 136 1.50 16.90 -3.33
N VAL A 137 1.36 16.11 -2.27
CA VAL A 137 1.66 16.55 -0.90
C VAL A 137 2.76 15.68 -0.32
N ALA A 138 3.81 16.34 0.18
CA ALA A 138 4.88 15.67 0.90
C ALA A 138 4.37 15.15 2.25
N VAL A 139 4.69 13.89 2.53
CA VAL A 139 4.43 13.28 3.85
C VAL A 139 5.63 13.57 4.75
N PRO A 140 5.43 14.30 5.85
CA PRO A 140 6.53 14.59 6.77
C PRO A 140 7.16 13.28 7.30
N PRO A 141 8.49 13.14 7.26
CA PRO A 141 9.16 11.95 7.77
C PRO A 141 9.05 11.89 9.30
N ASP A 142 8.73 10.71 9.81
CA ASP A 142 8.71 10.43 11.24
C ASP A 142 9.23 9.00 11.49
N PRO A 143 10.49 8.83 11.91
CA PRO A 143 11.08 7.52 12.10
C PRO A 143 10.46 6.74 13.27
N SER A 144 9.65 7.39 14.11
CA SER A 144 8.89 6.75 15.20
C SER A 144 7.50 6.26 14.78
N ALA A 145 7.08 6.53 13.53
CA ALA A 145 5.76 6.20 13.01
C ALA A 145 5.79 5.09 11.94
N TYR A 146 4.70 4.35 11.85
CA TYR A 146 4.36 3.57 10.68
C TYR A 146 3.31 4.31 9.84
N TYR A 147 3.52 4.32 8.53
CA TYR A 147 2.59 4.85 7.54
C TYR A 147 1.83 3.68 6.93
N ILE A 148 0.51 3.74 6.97
CA ILE A 148 -0.36 2.72 6.38
C ILE A 148 -0.88 3.24 5.05
N ILE A 149 -0.51 2.56 3.97
CA ILE A 149 -0.91 2.90 2.61
C ILE A 149 -1.99 1.91 2.17
N ILE A 150 -3.17 2.43 1.85
CA ILE A 150 -4.27 1.62 1.32
C ILE A 150 -3.94 1.17 -0.09
N GLY A 151 -4.07 -0.14 -0.33
CA GLY A 151 -3.82 -0.74 -1.63
C GLY A 151 -5.08 -1.02 -2.45
N ASP A 152 -4.86 -1.38 -3.71
CA ASP A 152 -5.91 -1.62 -4.71
C ASP A 152 -6.83 -2.80 -4.32
N THR A 153 -6.28 -3.85 -3.68
CA THR A 153 -7.07 -5.01 -3.23
C THR A 153 -8.06 -4.61 -2.12
N LEU A 154 -7.68 -3.72 -1.18
CA LEU A 154 -8.62 -3.21 -0.19
C LEU A 154 -9.69 -2.31 -0.83
N GLU A 155 -9.34 -1.58 -1.88
CA GLU A 155 -10.31 -0.81 -2.67
C GLU A 155 -11.38 -1.74 -3.25
N ALA A 156 -11.00 -2.86 -3.85
CA ALA A 156 -11.94 -3.83 -4.41
C ALA A 156 -12.80 -4.51 -3.32
N LEU A 157 -12.18 -5.01 -2.24
CA LEU A 157 -12.88 -5.65 -1.12
C LEU A 157 -13.93 -4.72 -0.49
N THR A 158 -13.62 -3.43 -0.39
CA THR A 158 -14.53 -2.44 0.22
C THR A 158 -15.44 -1.75 -0.80
N ASN A 159 -15.57 -2.31 -1.99
CA ASN A 159 -16.38 -1.76 -3.09
C ASN A 159 -16.10 -0.27 -3.33
N GLY A 160 -14.82 0.11 -3.28
CA GLY A 160 -14.34 1.47 -3.47
C GLY A 160 -14.63 2.43 -2.30
N ARG A 161 -14.99 1.95 -1.10
CA ARG A 161 -15.13 2.80 0.09
C ARG A 161 -13.79 3.34 0.57
N PHE A 162 -12.77 2.49 0.64
CA PHE A 162 -11.38 2.90 0.69
C PHE A 162 -10.82 2.95 -0.72
N ARG A 163 -9.91 3.86 -0.98
CA ARG A 163 -9.27 4.02 -2.28
C ARG A 163 -7.79 3.76 -2.17
N GLY A 164 -7.23 3.08 -3.17
CA GLY A 164 -5.80 2.92 -3.32
C GLY A 164 -5.10 4.28 -3.36
N VAL A 165 -4.01 4.42 -2.60
CA VAL A 165 -3.29 5.69 -2.47
C VAL A 165 -2.23 5.80 -3.56
N ARG A 166 -2.38 6.79 -4.44
CA ARG A 166 -1.31 7.18 -5.37
C ARG A 166 -0.19 7.84 -4.60
N HIS A 167 1.00 7.32 -4.75
CA HIS A 167 2.18 7.85 -4.07
C HIS A 167 3.43 7.67 -4.93
N ARG A 168 4.49 8.37 -4.55
CA ARG A 168 5.81 8.30 -5.17
C ARG A 168 6.90 8.59 -4.15
N ALA A 169 8.14 8.25 -4.48
CA ALA A 169 9.29 8.59 -3.67
C ALA A 169 10.22 9.54 -4.44
N ILE A 170 10.60 10.63 -3.79
CA ILE A 170 11.55 11.62 -4.29
C ILE A 170 12.91 11.37 -3.63
N VAL A 171 13.98 11.51 -4.39
CA VAL A 171 15.35 11.42 -3.87
C VAL A 171 15.69 12.76 -3.18
N SER A 172 16.18 12.68 -1.94
CA SER A 172 16.73 13.86 -1.26
C SER A 172 18.07 14.23 -1.90
N SER A 173 18.30 15.53 -2.12
CA SER A 173 19.59 16.05 -2.58
C SER A 173 20.68 16.05 -1.50
N GLU A 174 20.31 15.91 -0.24
CA GLU A 174 21.22 16.13 0.89
C GLU A 174 21.60 14.84 1.61
N ARG A 175 20.61 13.94 1.80
CA ARG A 175 20.78 12.79 2.67
C ARG A 175 20.16 11.53 2.05
N THR A 176 20.80 10.40 2.29
CA THR A 176 20.27 9.10 1.91
C THR A 176 18.95 8.80 2.61
N ARG A 177 17.90 8.46 1.83
CA ARG A 177 16.64 7.98 2.35
C ARG A 177 16.61 6.46 2.32
N MET A 178 16.12 5.88 3.41
CA MET A 178 15.84 4.44 3.51
C MET A 178 14.39 4.23 3.93
N SER A 179 13.75 3.23 3.37
CA SER A 179 12.42 2.80 3.80
C SER A 179 12.29 1.28 3.81
N THR A 180 11.52 0.80 4.78
CA THR A 180 11.15 -0.60 4.93
C THR A 180 9.65 -0.70 4.78
N MET A 181 9.18 -1.62 3.94
CA MET A 181 7.76 -1.82 3.65
C MET A 181 7.40 -3.27 3.81
N TYR A 182 6.32 -3.54 4.55
CA TYR A 182 5.67 -4.84 4.58
C TYR A 182 4.38 -4.75 3.75
N PHE A 183 4.36 -5.48 2.65
CA PHE A 183 3.24 -5.55 1.73
C PHE A 183 2.33 -6.71 2.13
N CYS A 184 1.09 -6.41 2.48
CA CYS A 184 0.10 -7.38 2.95
C CYS A 184 -0.73 -7.87 1.77
N ALA A 185 -0.52 -9.10 1.36
CA ALA A 185 -1.16 -9.68 0.19
C ALA A 185 -1.91 -10.98 0.53
N PRO A 186 -3.02 -11.27 -0.19
CA PRO A 186 -3.70 -12.56 -0.09
C PRO A 186 -2.84 -13.72 -0.59
N PRO A 187 -3.26 -14.99 -0.36
CA PRO A 187 -2.77 -16.13 -1.14
C PRO A 187 -3.01 -15.93 -2.64
N LEU A 188 -2.19 -16.56 -3.50
CA LEU A 188 -2.33 -16.39 -4.96
C LEU A 188 -3.71 -16.82 -5.50
N ASP A 189 -4.33 -17.81 -4.90
CA ASP A 189 -5.68 -18.30 -5.21
C ASP A 189 -6.78 -17.57 -4.43
N GLY A 190 -6.38 -16.67 -3.50
CA GLY A 190 -7.30 -15.86 -2.70
C GLY A 190 -8.23 -15.04 -3.58
N ARG A 191 -9.53 -15.29 -3.46
CA ARG A 191 -10.58 -14.64 -4.25
C ARG A 191 -10.91 -13.27 -3.69
N ILE A 192 -10.83 -12.27 -4.54
CA ILE A 192 -11.12 -10.87 -4.24
C ILE A 192 -12.43 -10.49 -4.93
N SER A 193 -13.37 -10.01 -4.15
CA SER A 193 -14.64 -9.43 -4.62
C SER A 193 -15.15 -8.45 -3.56
N PRO A 194 -16.02 -7.51 -3.90
CA PRO A 194 -16.66 -6.66 -2.91
C PRO A 194 -17.32 -7.51 -1.82
N LEU A 195 -17.01 -7.19 -0.56
CA LEU A 195 -17.63 -7.87 0.59
C LEU A 195 -19.14 -7.61 0.59
N PRO A 196 -19.99 -8.61 0.90
CA PRO A 196 -21.44 -8.47 0.85
C PRO A 196 -21.97 -7.25 1.61
N ALA A 197 -21.41 -6.95 2.77
CA ALA A 197 -21.77 -5.78 3.57
C ALA A 197 -21.41 -4.43 2.91
N MET A 198 -20.61 -4.44 1.84
CA MET A 198 -20.23 -3.25 1.08
C MET A 198 -21.08 -3.04 -0.19
N VAL A 199 -22.06 -3.90 -0.40
CA VAL A 199 -22.96 -3.88 -1.57
C VAL A 199 -24.39 -3.61 -1.12
N SER A 200 -25.12 -2.77 -1.82
CA SER A 200 -26.55 -2.47 -1.60
C SER A 200 -27.20 -2.09 -2.91
N GLU A 201 -28.52 -1.93 -2.93
CA GLU A 201 -29.24 -1.41 -4.09
C GLU A 201 -28.75 -0.03 -4.52
N SER A 202 -28.46 0.85 -3.56
CA SER A 202 -27.92 2.20 -3.82
C SER A 202 -26.41 2.18 -4.15
N LYS A 203 -25.72 1.09 -3.86
CA LYS A 203 -24.29 0.90 -4.16
C LYS A 203 -24.05 -0.51 -4.69
N PRO A 204 -24.36 -0.77 -5.97
CA PRO A 204 -24.19 -2.08 -6.58
C PRO A 204 -22.72 -2.49 -6.63
N VAL A 205 -22.48 -3.76 -6.99
CA VAL A 205 -21.13 -4.32 -7.16
C VAL A 205 -20.35 -3.51 -8.18
N GLY A 206 -19.24 -2.92 -7.74
CA GLY A 206 -18.38 -2.05 -8.57
C GLY A 206 -17.14 -2.74 -9.13
N TYR A 207 -16.86 -3.96 -8.69
CA TYR A 207 -15.68 -4.73 -9.12
C TYR A 207 -16.07 -6.17 -9.42
N SER A 208 -15.59 -6.70 -10.55
CA SER A 208 -15.70 -8.13 -10.86
C SER A 208 -14.82 -8.95 -9.91
N SER A 209 -15.19 -10.20 -9.67
CA SER A 209 -14.37 -11.11 -8.87
C SER A 209 -13.13 -11.56 -9.64
N PHE A 210 -11.98 -11.60 -8.95
CA PHE A 210 -10.70 -12.07 -9.47
C PHE A 210 -9.90 -12.78 -8.35
N THR A 211 -8.87 -13.53 -8.70
CA THR A 211 -7.90 -14.02 -7.73
C THR A 211 -6.74 -13.03 -7.57
N TRP A 212 -6.09 -13.05 -6.40
CA TRP A 212 -4.87 -12.25 -6.21
C TRP A 212 -3.81 -12.54 -7.29
N GLY A 213 -3.64 -13.81 -7.65
CA GLY A 213 -2.69 -14.21 -8.70
C GLY A 213 -3.01 -13.62 -10.06
N GLU A 214 -4.30 -13.50 -10.45
CA GLU A 214 -4.74 -12.84 -11.68
C GLU A 214 -4.41 -11.35 -11.62
N TYR A 215 -4.76 -10.69 -10.51
CA TYR A 215 -4.47 -9.27 -10.34
C TYR A 215 -2.96 -9.00 -10.31
N LYS A 216 -2.19 -9.78 -9.56
CA LYS A 216 -0.73 -9.68 -9.50
C LYS A 216 -0.12 -9.75 -10.90
N ARG A 217 -0.48 -10.76 -11.71
CA ARG A 217 0.00 -10.88 -13.10
C ARG A 217 -0.35 -9.65 -13.93
N ALA A 218 -1.60 -9.19 -13.88
CA ALA A 218 -2.05 -8.00 -14.61
C ALA A 218 -1.32 -6.73 -14.15
N ALA A 219 -1.10 -6.59 -12.84
CA ALA A 219 -0.42 -5.44 -12.26
C ALA A 219 1.07 -5.37 -12.64
N TYR A 220 1.77 -6.50 -12.67
CA TYR A 220 3.20 -6.55 -12.99
C TYR A 220 3.51 -6.66 -14.48
N SER A 221 2.54 -7.03 -15.33
CA SER A 221 2.71 -7.05 -16.78
C SER A 221 2.58 -5.68 -17.44
N LYS A 222 1.99 -4.71 -16.76
CA LYS A 222 1.80 -3.34 -17.27
C LYS A 222 2.87 -2.40 -16.72
N ARG A 223 3.22 -1.38 -17.54
CA ARG A 223 4.03 -0.26 -17.03
C ARG A 223 3.28 0.38 -15.87
N LEU A 224 4.01 0.80 -14.85
CA LEU A 224 3.45 1.68 -13.82
C LEU A 224 2.87 2.89 -14.53
N GLY A 225 1.70 3.30 -14.07
CA GLY A 225 1.10 4.40 -14.69
C GLY A 225 -0.33 4.22 -15.17
N HIS A 226 -0.91 3.05 -15.12
CA HIS A 226 -2.33 2.83 -15.36
C HIS A 226 -2.98 2.37 -14.04
N ASN A 227 -4.16 2.87 -13.75
CA ASN A 227 -4.94 2.43 -12.61
C ASN A 227 -5.31 0.95 -12.85
N ARG A 228 -4.45 0.05 -12.34
CA ARG A 228 -4.47 -1.37 -12.67
C ARG A 228 -5.74 -2.05 -12.20
N ILE A 229 -6.31 -1.55 -11.11
CA ILE A 229 -7.58 -2.05 -10.56
C ILE A 229 -8.78 -1.72 -11.47
N ASP A 230 -8.68 -0.73 -12.35
CA ASP A 230 -9.75 -0.38 -13.28
C ASP A 230 -10.05 -1.50 -14.30
N LEU A 231 -9.11 -2.45 -14.49
CA LEU A 231 -9.36 -3.64 -15.30
C LEU A 231 -10.48 -4.53 -14.74
N PHE A 232 -10.73 -4.43 -13.45
CA PHE A 232 -11.72 -5.23 -12.74
C PHE A 232 -12.93 -4.39 -12.29
N LYS A 233 -12.98 -3.11 -12.64
CA LYS A 233 -14.18 -2.30 -12.42
C LYS A 233 -15.30 -2.68 -13.37
N ILE A 234 -16.49 -2.82 -12.81
CA ILE A 234 -17.71 -2.97 -13.59
C ILE A 234 -18.12 -1.57 -14.04
N THR A 235 -17.95 -1.28 -15.33
CA THR A 235 -18.56 -0.10 -15.95
C THR A 235 -20.03 -0.45 -16.24
N SER A 236 -20.94 0.22 -15.53
CA SER A 236 -22.36 0.18 -15.92
C SER A 236 -22.44 0.65 -17.37
N ALA A 237 -22.91 -0.21 -18.27
CA ALA A 237 -23.31 0.25 -19.59
C ALA A 237 -24.40 1.33 -19.37
N VAL A 238 -24.12 2.52 -19.85
CA VAL A 238 -25.10 3.63 -19.90
C VAL A 238 -26.14 3.32 -20.94
#